data_ec76f0d6e9b5f31fc91e3c5990eef0cd
#
_entry.id   ec76f0d6e9b5f31fc91e3c5990eef0cd
#
_cell.length_a   1.000
_cell.length_b   1.000
_cell.length_c   1.000
_cell.angle_alpha   90.00
_cell.angle_beta   90.00
_cell.angle_gamma   90.00
#
_symmetry.space_group_name_H-M   'P 1'
#
loop_
_entity.id
_entity.type
_entity.pdbx_description
1 polymer ?
#
loop_
_entity_poly.entity_id
_entity_poly.type
_entity_poly.pdbx_seq_one_letter_code
_entity_poly.pdbx_strand_id
1 'polypeptide(L)'
;MKKNPILIVLILVTFFVISFLTNIIGPLVPDIIKSFGLSLKMASFIPFSFFVAYGVMSIPSGFLIEAFGEKKVMIIAFLISSIGAFLFASTGSYSFYLVSLFLIGTGMAMLQVAINPLLRTIGGEKEFAFNSVLGQLFFGLASFISPLIYSYVINNVNDQSQSNNFIIKFLNAIKIPEMEWISLYWIFAIISLIMVGIIIISKLPIVEKKEDEKMGAIQTHLMLLKNPMVLLYFLAIFCYVGTEQGIANWISQFLEVYHNINPQVQGAKTISNFWGMMTLGTLLGLVLLKFIDSRKVLIFSSLISIITLLVALFGTSQQALIAFPIIGFFIATMWSIIISLALNSVLDNHGSFSGILVTGIIGGAFIPLVVGAIGDSFGLKTGMLFLVITLLFILSIGFWAKPLINNKTS
;
A
#
# COMPACT_ATOMS: atom_id res chain seq x y z
N MET A 1 -22.26 15.07 17.07
CA MET A 1 -21.23 16.13 16.90
C MET A 1 -21.50 16.95 15.65
N LYS A 2 -21.25 18.28 15.65
CA LYS A 2 -21.27 19.07 14.41
C LYS A 2 -20.11 18.59 13.51
N LYS A 3 -20.41 18.35 12.23
CA LYS A 3 -19.39 18.00 11.22
C LYS A 3 -18.30 19.07 11.21
N ASN A 4 -17.05 18.64 11.22
CA ASN A 4 -15.91 19.55 11.12
C ASN A 4 -15.17 19.26 9.81
N PRO A 5 -15.42 20.02 8.73
CA PRO A 5 -14.83 19.78 7.41
C PRO A 5 -13.31 19.87 7.44
N ILE A 6 -12.72 20.70 8.30
CA ILE A 6 -11.26 20.83 8.40
C ILE A 6 -10.64 19.52 8.90
N LEU A 7 -11.26 18.85 9.87
CA LEU A 7 -10.79 17.57 10.38
C LEU A 7 -10.95 16.44 9.35
N ILE A 8 -12.03 16.48 8.54
CA ILE A 8 -12.18 15.52 7.43
C ILE A 8 -11.03 15.70 6.45
N VAL A 9 -10.74 16.93 6.04
CA VAL A 9 -9.60 17.22 5.14
C VAL A 9 -8.28 16.75 5.75
N LEU A 10 -8.05 16.96 7.05
CA LEU A 10 -6.85 16.45 7.72
C LEU A 10 -6.71 14.92 7.60
N ILE A 11 -7.79 14.18 7.78
CA ILE A 11 -7.76 12.72 7.63
C ILE A 11 -7.54 12.33 6.16
N LEU A 12 -8.17 13.03 5.20
CA LEU A 12 -7.92 12.79 3.77
C LEU A 12 -6.46 13.05 3.37
N VAL A 13 -5.86 14.12 3.90
CA VAL A 13 -4.42 14.41 3.72
C VAL A 13 -3.57 13.32 4.38
N THR A 14 -4.01 12.75 5.52
CA THR A 14 -3.30 11.62 6.14
C THR A 14 -3.34 10.38 5.22
N PHE A 15 -4.48 10.06 4.60
CA PHE A 15 -4.56 9.00 3.57
C PHE A 15 -3.58 9.26 2.42
N PHE A 16 -3.51 10.51 1.96
CA PHE A 16 -2.57 10.90 0.90
C PHE A 16 -1.12 10.66 1.32
N VAL A 17 -0.72 11.12 2.51
CA VAL A 17 0.67 10.98 3.00
C VAL A 17 1.04 9.51 3.20
N ILE A 18 0.15 8.69 3.77
CA ILE A 18 0.38 7.25 3.91
C ILE A 18 0.69 6.62 2.56
N SER A 19 -0.16 6.86 1.58
CA SER A 19 -0.02 6.29 0.24
C SER A 19 1.23 6.81 -0.48
N PHE A 20 1.53 8.09 -0.33
CA PHE A 20 2.67 8.73 -0.97
C PHE A 20 4.00 8.11 -0.50
N LEU A 21 4.15 7.86 0.80
CA LEU A 21 5.35 7.25 1.37
C LEU A 21 5.42 5.73 1.11
N THR A 22 4.28 5.07 0.95
CA THR A 22 4.22 3.63 0.68
C THR A 22 4.58 3.30 -0.76
N ASN A 23 3.99 4.01 -1.72
CA ASN A 23 4.00 3.60 -3.14
C ASN A 23 5.16 4.20 -3.95
N ILE A 24 6.09 4.89 -3.30
CA ILE A 24 7.35 5.36 -3.89
C ILE A 24 8.39 4.24 -4.03
N ILE A 25 8.25 3.13 -3.31
CA ILE A 25 9.25 2.06 -3.26
C ILE A 25 9.48 1.44 -4.63
N GLY A 26 8.42 1.15 -5.38
CA GLY A 26 8.51 0.49 -6.67
C GLY A 26 9.42 1.20 -7.69
N PRO A 27 9.27 2.50 -7.95
CA PRO A 27 10.16 3.26 -8.82
C PRO A 27 11.64 3.26 -8.39
N LEU A 28 11.92 3.16 -7.07
CA LEU A 28 13.27 3.20 -6.52
C LEU A 28 14.05 1.89 -6.69
N VAL A 29 13.38 0.76 -6.91
CA VAL A 29 14.02 -0.57 -6.96
C VAL A 29 15.18 -0.62 -7.95
N PRO A 30 15.07 -0.17 -9.20
CA PRO A 30 16.18 -0.20 -10.16
C PRO A 30 17.40 0.61 -9.69
N ASP A 31 17.17 1.82 -9.15
CA ASP A 31 18.25 2.67 -8.66
C ASP A 31 18.99 2.05 -7.48
N ILE A 32 18.25 1.43 -6.56
CA ILE A 32 18.82 0.76 -5.39
C ILE A 32 19.63 -0.46 -5.82
N ILE A 33 19.11 -1.27 -6.77
CA ILE A 33 19.84 -2.39 -7.34
C ILE A 33 21.17 -1.91 -7.93
N LYS A 34 21.14 -0.85 -8.73
CA LYS A 34 22.30 -0.28 -9.39
C LYS A 34 23.31 0.32 -8.40
N SER A 35 22.84 1.11 -7.43
CA SER A 35 23.69 1.81 -6.46
C SER A 35 24.46 0.85 -5.55
N PHE A 36 23.88 -0.30 -5.21
CA PHE A 36 24.47 -1.27 -4.28
C PHE A 36 24.90 -2.59 -4.93
N GLY A 37 24.73 -2.75 -6.25
CA GLY A 37 25.04 -4.00 -6.94
C GLY A 37 24.24 -5.20 -6.40
N LEU A 38 22.95 -5.01 -6.08
CA LEU A 38 22.14 -6.03 -5.43
C LEU A 38 21.65 -7.09 -6.39
N SER A 39 21.49 -8.32 -5.89
CA SER A 39 20.66 -9.33 -6.53
C SER A 39 19.17 -8.98 -6.37
N LEU A 40 18.29 -9.58 -7.17
CA LEU A 40 16.84 -9.37 -7.07
C LEU A 40 16.29 -9.78 -5.69
N LYS A 41 16.82 -10.89 -5.13
CA LYS A 41 16.50 -11.34 -3.78
C LYS A 41 16.89 -10.29 -2.73
N MET A 42 18.09 -9.72 -2.83
CA MET A 42 18.53 -8.67 -1.91
C MET A 42 17.66 -7.42 -2.07
N ALA A 43 17.34 -7.00 -3.30
CA ALA A 43 16.45 -5.87 -3.55
C ALA A 43 15.04 -6.08 -2.98
N SER A 44 14.56 -7.31 -2.93
CA SER A 44 13.25 -7.65 -2.35
C SER A 44 13.15 -7.39 -0.84
N PHE A 45 14.27 -7.33 -0.13
CA PHE A 45 14.26 -6.94 1.30
C PHE A 45 13.85 -5.48 1.50
N ILE A 46 13.84 -4.66 0.46
CA ILE A 46 13.39 -3.26 0.53
C ILE A 46 11.88 -3.21 0.80
N PRO A 47 10.98 -3.71 -0.08
CA PRO A 47 9.56 -3.79 0.25
C PRO A 47 9.30 -4.71 1.45
N PHE A 48 10.09 -5.78 1.64
CA PHE A 48 9.97 -6.66 2.81
C PHE A 48 10.08 -5.87 4.11
N SER A 49 11.12 -5.07 4.29
CA SER A 49 11.34 -4.30 5.52
C SER A 49 10.19 -3.34 5.83
N PHE A 50 9.62 -2.72 4.79
CA PHE A 50 8.47 -1.84 4.94
C PHE A 50 7.19 -2.60 5.32
N PHE A 51 6.84 -3.64 4.57
CA PHE A 51 5.56 -4.33 4.74
C PHE A 51 5.55 -5.32 5.91
N VAL A 52 6.71 -5.86 6.34
CA VAL A 52 6.78 -6.69 7.56
C VAL A 52 6.35 -5.91 8.81
N ALA A 53 6.56 -4.59 8.80
CA ALA A 53 6.10 -3.73 9.88
C ALA A 53 4.56 -3.73 10.04
N TYR A 54 3.80 -3.89 8.96
CA TYR A 54 2.34 -4.05 9.04
C TYR A 54 1.95 -5.34 9.78
N GLY A 55 2.61 -6.44 9.49
CA GLY A 55 2.37 -7.70 10.20
C GLY A 55 2.68 -7.61 11.69
N VAL A 56 3.78 -6.92 12.04
CA VAL A 56 4.21 -6.77 13.43
C VAL A 56 3.36 -5.75 14.19
N MET A 57 3.01 -4.62 13.55
CA MET A 57 2.45 -3.45 14.24
C MET A 57 0.94 -3.29 14.13
N SER A 58 0.25 -3.99 13.23
CA SER A 58 -1.21 -3.80 13.05
C SER A 58 -2.01 -4.10 14.33
N ILE A 59 -1.81 -5.25 14.95
CA ILE A 59 -2.48 -5.61 16.20
C ILE A 59 -1.98 -4.75 17.38
N PRO A 60 -0.67 -4.60 17.64
CA PRO A 60 -0.17 -3.68 18.66
C PRO A 60 -0.69 -2.25 18.52
N SER A 61 -0.81 -1.73 17.29
CA SER A 61 -1.37 -0.39 17.06
C SER A 61 -2.82 -0.25 17.52
N GLY A 62 -3.63 -1.29 17.34
CA GLY A 62 -4.99 -1.33 17.87
C GLY A 62 -5.01 -1.18 19.40
N PHE A 63 -4.18 -1.91 20.12
CA PHE A 63 -4.04 -1.79 21.57
C PHE A 63 -3.48 -0.43 22.00
N LEU A 64 -2.50 0.12 21.28
CA LEU A 64 -1.97 1.46 21.56
C LEU A 64 -3.04 2.53 21.38
N ILE A 65 -3.89 2.41 20.37
CA ILE A 65 -5.00 3.34 20.14
C ILE A 65 -6.03 3.24 21.27
N GLU A 66 -6.35 2.05 21.73
CA GLU A 66 -7.28 1.88 22.87
C GLU A 66 -6.71 2.43 24.19
N ALA A 67 -5.39 2.32 24.38
CA ALA A 67 -4.75 2.81 25.60
C ALA A 67 -4.48 4.33 25.60
N PHE A 68 -4.10 4.90 24.46
CA PHE A 68 -3.60 6.29 24.38
C PHE A 68 -4.46 7.22 23.52
N GLY A 69 -5.40 6.67 22.74
CA GLY A 69 -6.23 7.38 21.79
C GLY A 69 -5.54 7.65 20.45
N GLU A 70 -6.34 7.86 19.42
CA GLU A 70 -5.90 8.00 18.02
C GLU A 70 -4.93 9.17 17.84
N LYS A 71 -5.19 10.31 18.47
CA LYS A 71 -4.35 11.52 18.33
C LYS A 71 -2.89 11.27 18.73
N LYS A 72 -2.67 10.68 19.91
CA LYS A 72 -1.31 10.42 20.41
C LYS A 72 -0.59 9.38 19.55
N VAL A 73 -1.32 8.34 19.13
CA VAL A 73 -0.76 7.29 18.28
C VAL A 73 -0.39 7.85 16.91
N MET A 74 -1.19 8.73 16.30
CA MET A 74 -0.85 9.39 15.04
C MET A 74 0.39 10.29 15.16
N ILE A 75 0.54 11.03 16.25
CA ILE A 75 1.76 11.84 16.51
C ILE A 75 2.99 10.94 16.58
N ILE A 76 2.93 9.86 17.36
CA ILE A 76 4.04 8.89 17.49
C ILE A 76 4.34 8.26 16.13
N ALA A 77 3.32 7.88 15.37
CA ALA A 77 3.46 7.28 14.06
C ALA A 77 4.21 8.19 13.07
N PHE A 78 3.83 9.46 12.97
CA PHE A 78 4.53 10.42 12.11
C PHE A 78 5.93 10.76 12.60
N LEU A 79 6.16 10.78 13.92
CA LEU A 79 7.52 10.96 14.48
C LEU A 79 8.42 9.77 14.10
N ILE A 80 7.96 8.54 14.27
CA ILE A 80 8.71 7.34 13.88
C ILE A 80 8.99 7.36 12.38
N SER A 81 7.99 7.71 11.56
CA SER A 81 8.17 7.81 10.11
C SER A 81 9.16 8.90 9.71
N SER A 82 9.13 10.05 10.40
CA SER A 82 10.09 11.13 10.15
C SER A 82 11.51 10.71 10.51
N ILE A 83 11.70 10.05 11.64
CA ILE A 83 13.02 9.51 12.05
C ILE A 83 13.49 8.48 11.02
N GLY A 84 12.63 7.58 10.57
CA GLY A 84 12.96 6.60 9.54
C GLY A 84 13.35 7.28 8.22
N ALA A 85 12.59 8.27 7.77
CA ALA A 85 12.88 9.00 6.53
C ALA A 85 14.18 9.81 6.64
N PHE A 86 14.42 10.47 7.78
CA PHE A 86 15.67 11.17 8.06
C PHE A 86 16.87 10.21 8.05
N LEU A 87 16.77 9.06 8.72
CA LEU A 87 17.81 8.04 8.74
C LEU A 87 18.10 7.54 7.33
N PHE A 88 17.06 7.30 6.51
CA PHE A 88 17.20 6.89 5.12
C PHE A 88 17.95 7.95 4.30
N ALA A 89 17.57 9.22 4.44
CA ALA A 89 18.14 10.33 3.70
C ALA A 89 19.60 10.65 4.08
N SER A 90 20.02 10.29 5.30
CA SER A 90 21.31 10.69 5.88
C SER A 90 22.42 9.66 5.68
N THR A 91 22.09 8.43 5.22
CA THR A 91 23.06 7.33 5.15
C THR A 91 23.15 6.76 3.74
N GLY A 92 24.32 6.31 3.34
CA GLY A 92 24.58 5.60 2.10
C GLY A 92 24.71 4.09 2.30
N SER A 93 24.08 3.51 3.32
CA SER A 93 24.23 2.08 3.68
C SER A 93 22.93 1.32 3.49
N TYR A 94 22.98 0.22 2.77
CA TYR A 94 21.83 -0.65 2.52
C TYR A 94 21.17 -1.17 3.81
N SER A 95 21.95 -1.55 4.83
CA SER A 95 21.38 -2.04 6.10
C SER A 95 20.58 -0.95 6.83
N PHE A 96 21.06 0.29 6.80
CA PHE A 96 20.31 1.41 7.37
C PHE A 96 19.04 1.71 6.59
N TYR A 97 19.02 1.48 5.28
CA TYR A 97 17.79 1.63 4.49
C TYR A 97 16.71 0.62 4.89
N LEU A 98 17.09 -0.62 5.16
CA LEU A 98 16.15 -1.62 5.65
C LEU A 98 15.53 -1.22 7.00
N VAL A 99 16.36 -0.75 7.94
CA VAL A 99 15.89 -0.27 9.26
C VAL A 99 15.00 0.96 9.09
N SER A 100 15.39 1.90 8.24
CA SER A 100 14.61 3.11 7.95
C SER A 100 13.23 2.79 7.37
N LEU A 101 13.16 1.87 6.41
CA LEU A 101 11.91 1.43 5.81
C LEU A 101 11.02 0.69 6.82
N PHE A 102 11.60 -0.10 7.71
CA PHE A 102 10.84 -0.71 8.81
C PHE A 102 10.23 0.34 9.74
N LEU A 103 10.98 1.40 10.09
CA LEU A 103 10.45 2.50 10.90
C LEU A 103 9.33 3.26 10.17
N ILE A 104 9.52 3.58 8.89
CA ILE A 104 8.48 4.24 8.09
C ILE A 104 7.24 3.34 8.01
N GLY A 105 7.41 2.05 7.69
CA GLY A 105 6.34 1.08 7.64
C GLY A 105 5.59 0.92 8.98
N THR A 106 6.32 0.97 10.11
CA THR A 106 5.72 0.99 11.46
C THR A 106 4.79 2.19 11.63
N GLY A 107 5.25 3.39 11.30
CA GLY A 107 4.41 4.58 11.35
C GLY A 107 3.20 4.49 10.43
N MET A 108 3.38 4.01 9.20
CA MET A 108 2.26 3.85 8.24
C MET A 108 1.24 2.82 8.73
N ALA A 109 1.68 1.69 9.30
CA ALA A 109 0.77 0.69 9.90
C ALA A 109 -0.05 1.29 11.04
N MET A 110 0.58 2.04 11.95
CA MET A 110 -0.11 2.72 13.05
C MET A 110 -1.15 3.74 12.54
N LEU A 111 -0.79 4.54 11.53
CA LEU A 111 -1.72 5.50 10.92
C LEU A 111 -2.89 4.80 10.24
N GLN A 112 -2.64 3.72 9.50
CA GLN A 112 -3.68 2.96 8.79
C GLN A 112 -4.75 2.44 9.75
N VAL A 113 -4.36 2.01 10.95
CA VAL A 113 -5.30 1.53 11.98
C VAL A 113 -6.08 2.70 12.60
N ALA A 114 -5.47 3.88 12.75
CA ALA A 114 -6.07 5.03 13.43
C ALA A 114 -7.07 5.80 12.55
N ILE A 115 -6.83 5.91 11.23
CA ILE A 115 -7.56 6.88 10.38
C ILE A 115 -9.00 6.47 10.06
N ASN A 116 -9.32 5.19 9.92
CA ASN A 116 -10.66 4.75 9.55
C ASN A 116 -11.70 5.01 10.65
N PRO A 117 -11.45 4.66 11.94
CA PRO A 117 -12.34 5.01 13.03
C PRO A 117 -12.53 6.53 13.20
N LEU A 118 -11.44 7.30 13.04
CA LEU A 118 -11.50 8.76 13.07
C LEU A 118 -12.37 9.34 11.96
N LEU A 119 -12.21 8.85 10.73
CA LEU A 119 -12.99 9.29 9.58
C LEU A 119 -14.49 9.08 9.82
N ARG A 120 -14.87 7.93 10.40
CA ARG A 120 -16.27 7.62 10.78
C ARG A 120 -16.79 8.58 11.84
N THR A 121 -16.00 8.84 12.89
CA THR A 121 -16.39 9.71 14.01
C THR A 121 -16.52 11.18 13.57
N ILE A 122 -15.60 11.69 12.78
CA ILE A 122 -15.56 13.09 12.31
C ILE A 122 -16.59 13.36 11.22
N GLY A 123 -16.71 12.43 10.26
CA GLY A 123 -17.63 12.55 9.12
C GLY A 123 -19.07 12.17 9.43
N GLY A 124 -19.30 11.42 10.53
CA GLY A 124 -20.59 10.88 10.93
C GLY A 124 -20.94 9.57 10.21
N GLU A 125 -21.71 8.70 10.86
CA GLU A 125 -22.06 7.37 10.35
C GLU A 125 -22.79 7.41 8.99
N LYS A 126 -23.68 8.39 8.79
CA LYS A 126 -24.47 8.52 7.56
C LYS A 126 -23.63 8.81 6.32
N GLU A 127 -22.51 9.52 6.48
CA GLU A 127 -21.63 9.90 5.37
C GLU A 127 -20.32 9.10 5.37
N PHE A 128 -20.18 8.12 6.24
CA PHE A 128 -18.96 7.33 6.36
C PHE A 128 -18.58 6.65 5.04
N ALA A 129 -19.56 6.08 4.33
CA ALA A 129 -19.31 5.47 3.04
C ALA A 129 -18.75 6.47 2.02
N PHE A 130 -19.35 7.66 1.92
CA PHE A 130 -18.87 8.72 1.02
C PHE A 130 -17.46 9.19 1.40
N ASN A 131 -17.23 9.47 2.69
CA ASN A 131 -15.91 9.92 3.19
C ASN A 131 -14.84 8.84 3.01
N SER A 132 -15.20 7.56 3.15
CA SER A 132 -14.27 6.43 2.90
C SER A 132 -13.86 6.37 1.43
N VAL A 133 -14.78 6.60 0.51
CA VAL A 133 -14.48 6.70 -0.94
C VAL A 133 -13.54 7.86 -1.21
N LEU A 134 -13.80 9.03 -0.60
CA LEU A 134 -12.88 10.16 -0.72
C LEU A 134 -11.49 9.83 -0.16
N GLY A 135 -11.40 9.13 0.98
CA GLY A 135 -10.14 8.66 1.54
C GLY A 135 -9.38 7.78 0.55
N GLN A 136 -10.06 6.82 -0.08
CA GLN A 136 -9.46 5.96 -1.11
C GLN A 136 -9.05 6.73 -2.36
N LEU A 137 -9.80 7.78 -2.75
CA LEU A 137 -9.41 8.66 -3.85
C LEU A 137 -8.12 9.44 -3.54
N PHE A 138 -8.00 10.00 -2.34
CA PHE A 138 -6.77 10.68 -1.91
C PHE A 138 -5.59 9.72 -1.84
N PHE A 139 -5.82 8.50 -1.34
CA PHE A 139 -4.82 7.43 -1.35
C PHE A 139 -4.38 7.09 -2.77
N GLY A 140 -5.32 6.83 -3.68
CA GLY A 140 -5.05 6.52 -5.07
C GLY A 140 -4.38 7.66 -5.83
N LEU A 141 -4.79 8.91 -5.59
CA LEU A 141 -4.16 10.09 -6.17
C LEU A 141 -2.69 10.21 -5.74
N ALA A 142 -2.38 9.95 -4.47
CA ALA A 142 -1.01 9.95 -3.97
C ALA A 142 -0.17 8.84 -4.60
N SER A 143 -0.73 7.64 -4.73
CA SER A 143 -0.08 6.52 -5.42
C SER A 143 0.25 6.83 -6.87
N PHE A 144 -0.68 7.52 -7.56
CA PHE A 144 -0.48 7.98 -8.94
C PHE A 144 0.61 9.05 -9.06
N ILE A 145 0.62 10.03 -8.15
CA ILE A 145 1.54 11.17 -8.19
C ILE A 145 2.95 10.78 -7.72
N SER A 146 3.07 9.87 -6.76
CA SER A 146 4.34 9.50 -6.11
C SER A 146 5.44 9.09 -7.12
N PRO A 147 5.21 8.18 -8.09
CA PRO A 147 6.22 7.83 -9.09
C PRO A 147 6.56 8.97 -10.06
N LEU A 148 5.61 9.89 -10.32
CA LEU A 148 5.85 11.06 -11.17
C LEU A 148 6.76 12.08 -10.47
N ILE A 149 6.55 12.29 -9.16
CA ILE A 149 7.43 13.15 -8.35
C ILE A 149 8.83 12.56 -8.29
N TYR A 150 8.97 11.23 -8.08
CA TYR A 150 10.25 10.56 -8.17
C TYR A 150 10.94 10.86 -9.51
N SER A 151 10.28 10.57 -10.62
CA SER A 151 10.81 10.83 -11.96
C SER A 151 11.22 12.28 -12.16
N TYR A 152 10.38 13.23 -11.74
CA TYR A 152 10.69 14.65 -11.82
C TYR A 152 11.94 15.02 -11.01
N VAL A 153 12.03 14.57 -9.76
CA VAL A 153 13.15 14.92 -8.88
C VAL A 153 14.46 14.36 -9.43
N ILE A 154 14.49 13.07 -9.80
CA ILE A 154 15.71 12.43 -10.31
C ILE A 154 16.23 13.11 -11.58
N ASN A 155 15.33 13.42 -12.51
CA ASN A 155 15.75 14.06 -13.79
C ASN A 155 16.21 15.52 -13.62
N ASN A 156 15.77 16.23 -12.55
CA ASN A 156 16.09 17.64 -12.36
C ASN A 156 17.16 17.93 -11.30
N VAL A 157 17.39 17.01 -10.35
CA VAL A 157 18.41 17.23 -9.29
C VAL A 157 19.82 17.30 -9.84
N ASN A 158 20.10 16.70 -11.00
CA ASN A 158 21.42 16.74 -11.66
C ASN A 158 21.53 17.84 -12.71
N ASP A 159 20.43 18.41 -13.17
CA ASP A 159 20.43 19.45 -14.19
C ASP A 159 20.57 20.85 -13.55
N GLN A 160 21.81 21.36 -13.52
CA GLN A 160 22.13 22.69 -12.96
C GLN A 160 21.50 23.84 -13.76
N SER A 161 21.12 23.63 -15.03
CA SER A 161 20.64 24.66 -15.93
C SER A 161 19.16 25.03 -15.72
N GLN A 162 18.35 24.14 -15.17
CA GLN A 162 16.88 24.31 -15.06
C GLN A 162 16.37 24.76 -13.68
N SER A 163 17.22 24.87 -12.66
CA SER A 163 16.73 24.97 -11.29
C SER A 163 16.51 26.40 -10.77
N ASN A 164 15.44 27.05 -11.22
CA ASN A 164 14.82 28.13 -10.42
C ASN A 164 13.94 27.61 -9.28
N ASN A 165 13.71 26.30 -9.21
CA ASN A 165 12.91 25.66 -8.17
C ASN A 165 13.71 25.52 -6.87
N PHE A 166 13.24 26.18 -5.81
CA PHE A 166 13.87 26.14 -4.48
C PHE A 166 14.04 24.73 -3.94
N ILE A 167 13.04 23.84 -4.14
CA ILE A 167 13.10 22.45 -3.67
C ILE A 167 14.24 21.69 -4.38
N ILE A 168 14.36 21.83 -5.68
CA ILE A 168 15.42 21.16 -6.46
C ILE A 168 16.81 21.69 -6.04
N LYS A 169 16.95 23.02 -5.84
CA LYS A 169 18.19 23.61 -5.31
C LYS A 169 18.56 23.04 -3.95
N PHE A 170 17.58 22.94 -3.03
CA PHE A 170 17.78 22.36 -1.72
C PHE A 170 18.22 20.90 -1.81
N LEU A 171 17.51 20.07 -2.58
CA LEU A 171 17.83 18.65 -2.76
C LEU A 171 19.21 18.47 -3.42
N ASN A 172 19.57 19.29 -4.38
CA ASN A 172 20.88 19.24 -5.01
C ASN A 172 22.02 19.56 -4.02
N ALA A 173 21.78 20.49 -3.09
CA ALA A 173 22.78 20.86 -2.07
C ALA A 173 23.03 19.77 -1.03
N ILE A 174 22.06 18.89 -0.79
CA ILE A 174 22.12 17.83 0.26
C ILE A 174 22.18 16.41 -0.30
N LYS A 175 22.18 16.26 -1.64
CA LYS A 175 22.22 14.94 -2.28
C LYS A 175 23.51 14.19 -1.95
N ILE A 176 23.41 12.89 -1.87
CA ILE A 176 24.59 11.99 -1.85
C ILE A 176 24.95 11.74 -3.33
N PRO A 177 26.21 11.97 -3.75
CA PRO A 177 26.66 11.69 -5.11
C PRO A 177 26.33 10.25 -5.53
N GLU A 178 25.85 10.08 -6.77
CA GLU A 178 25.46 8.79 -7.35
C GLU A 178 24.23 8.13 -6.70
N MET A 179 23.60 8.79 -5.71
CA MET A 179 22.42 8.31 -5.01
C MET A 179 21.36 9.42 -4.87
N GLU A 180 21.13 10.17 -5.94
CA GLU A 180 20.21 11.32 -5.96
C GLU A 180 18.78 10.95 -5.54
N TRP A 181 18.37 9.71 -5.81
CA TRP A 181 17.06 9.16 -5.44
C TRP A 181 16.80 9.17 -3.92
N ILE A 182 17.85 9.15 -3.09
CA ILE A 182 17.75 9.24 -1.63
C ILE A 182 17.17 10.58 -1.19
N SER A 183 17.44 11.65 -1.94
CA SER A 183 17.04 13.01 -1.61
C SER A 183 15.54 13.18 -1.39
N LEU A 184 14.71 12.33 -1.99
CA LEU A 184 13.26 12.32 -1.76
C LEU A 184 12.88 12.08 -0.30
N TYR A 185 13.69 11.33 0.44
CA TYR A 185 13.38 11.00 1.83
C TYR A 185 13.55 12.20 2.78
N TRP A 186 14.29 13.24 2.39
CA TRP A 186 14.26 14.54 3.07
C TRP A 186 12.89 15.18 3.00
N ILE A 187 12.25 15.14 1.82
CA ILE A 187 10.88 15.65 1.66
C ILE A 187 9.92 14.85 2.56
N PHE A 188 10.07 13.54 2.61
CA PHE A 188 9.23 12.67 3.45
C PHE A 188 9.40 12.95 4.94
N ALA A 189 10.63 13.17 5.40
CA ALA A 189 10.91 13.55 6.78
C ALA A 189 10.23 14.87 7.15
N ILE A 190 10.34 15.87 6.27
CA ILE A 190 9.73 17.20 6.46
C ILE A 190 8.21 17.11 6.45
N ILE A 191 7.60 16.40 5.48
CA ILE A 191 6.14 16.21 5.42
C ILE A 191 5.64 15.54 6.71
N SER A 192 6.33 14.50 7.17
CA SER A 192 5.96 13.80 8.40
C SER A 192 6.03 14.72 9.63
N LEU A 193 7.04 15.58 9.75
CA LEU A 193 7.15 16.58 10.83
C LEU A 193 6.06 17.65 10.73
N ILE A 194 5.73 18.12 9.54
CA ILE A 194 4.62 19.05 9.32
C ILE A 194 3.31 18.42 9.79
N MET A 195 3.08 17.14 9.46
CA MET A 195 1.88 16.41 9.91
C MET A 195 1.84 16.28 11.43
N VAL A 196 2.97 16.04 12.12
CA VAL A 196 3.05 16.09 13.58
C VAL A 196 2.57 17.42 14.11
N GLY A 197 3.08 18.55 13.58
CA GLY A 197 2.67 19.90 13.97
C GLY A 197 1.17 20.13 13.79
N ILE A 198 0.64 19.75 12.62
CA ILE A 198 -0.81 19.91 12.31
C ILE A 198 -1.66 19.08 13.28
N ILE A 199 -1.27 17.83 13.58
CA ILE A 199 -2.04 16.96 14.48
C ILE A 199 -1.98 17.47 15.92
N ILE A 200 -0.84 18.01 16.39
CA ILE A 200 -0.71 18.58 17.74
C ILE A 200 -1.72 19.70 17.95
N ILE A 201 -1.82 20.65 17.02
CA ILE A 201 -2.73 21.80 17.12
C ILE A 201 -4.19 21.43 16.83
N SER A 202 -4.45 20.31 16.15
CA SER A 202 -5.80 19.84 15.80
C SER A 202 -6.52 19.29 17.03
N LYS A 203 -7.81 19.63 17.16
CA LYS A 203 -8.70 19.09 18.21
C LYS A 203 -9.41 17.83 17.68
N LEU A 204 -8.68 16.72 17.58
CA LEU A 204 -9.28 15.46 17.17
C LEU A 204 -10.19 14.92 18.28
N PRO A 205 -11.39 14.39 17.93
CA PRO A 205 -12.29 13.77 18.89
C PRO A 205 -11.75 12.43 19.38
N ILE A 206 -12.24 12.02 20.54
CA ILE A 206 -12.05 10.64 21.02
C ILE A 206 -13.05 9.76 20.27
N VAL A 207 -12.57 8.63 19.74
CA VAL A 207 -13.40 7.64 19.04
C VAL A 207 -14.03 6.70 20.08
N GLU A 208 -15.36 6.70 20.14
CA GLU A 208 -16.10 5.70 20.90
C GLU A 208 -16.37 4.48 20.04
N LYS A 209 -15.75 3.36 20.36
CA LYS A 209 -15.95 2.08 19.68
C LYS A 209 -17.04 1.26 20.37
N LYS A 210 -17.89 0.60 19.60
CA LYS A 210 -18.80 -0.42 20.10
C LYS A 210 -17.99 -1.60 20.65
N GLU A 211 -18.55 -2.37 21.58
CA GLU A 211 -17.86 -3.53 22.19
C GLU A 211 -17.34 -4.51 21.13
N ASP A 212 -18.13 -4.77 20.08
CA ASP A 212 -17.77 -5.66 18.98
C ASP A 212 -16.66 -5.10 18.05
N GLU A 213 -16.43 -3.79 18.07
CA GLU A 213 -15.40 -3.08 17.30
C GLU A 213 -14.08 -2.94 18.08
N LYS A 214 -14.09 -3.26 19.39
CA LYS A 214 -12.87 -3.23 20.21
C LYS A 214 -11.95 -4.40 19.86
N MET A 215 -10.65 -4.15 20.02
CA MET A 215 -9.67 -5.23 19.95
C MET A 215 -9.90 -6.15 21.14
N GLY A 216 -10.40 -7.34 20.89
CA GLY A 216 -10.56 -8.37 21.93
C GLY A 216 -9.22 -8.77 22.56
N ALA A 217 -9.30 -9.48 23.67
CA ALA A 217 -8.12 -10.03 24.32
C ALA A 217 -7.27 -10.88 23.34
N ILE A 218 -5.98 -11.07 23.63
CA ILE A 218 -5.09 -11.92 22.81
C ILE A 218 -5.68 -13.32 22.62
N GLN A 219 -6.38 -13.84 23.64
CA GLN A 219 -7.07 -15.13 23.59
C GLN A 219 -8.14 -15.16 22.48
N THR A 220 -8.85 -14.06 22.22
CA THR A 220 -9.83 -13.94 21.14
C THR A 220 -9.16 -14.06 19.78
N HIS A 221 -8.02 -13.41 19.58
CA HIS A 221 -7.23 -13.55 18.35
C HIS A 221 -6.73 -14.98 18.13
N LEU A 222 -6.22 -15.63 19.19
CA LEU A 222 -5.76 -17.01 19.13
C LEU A 222 -6.92 -18.00 18.86
N MET A 223 -8.11 -17.72 19.38
CA MET A 223 -9.32 -18.50 19.10
C MET A 223 -9.74 -18.35 17.63
N LEU A 224 -9.78 -17.12 17.12
CA LEU A 224 -10.10 -16.84 15.71
C LEU A 224 -9.12 -17.50 14.76
N LEU A 225 -7.83 -17.49 15.06
CA LEU A 225 -6.79 -18.15 14.24
C LEU A 225 -6.92 -19.68 14.18
N LYS A 226 -7.70 -20.32 15.08
CA LYS A 226 -8.02 -21.75 14.98
C LYS A 226 -9.14 -22.01 13.95
N ASN A 227 -9.88 -21.00 13.52
CA ASN A 227 -10.94 -21.14 12.53
C ASN A 227 -10.34 -21.19 11.12
N PRO A 228 -10.49 -22.29 10.36
CA PRO A 228 -9.95 -22.41 9.01
C PRO A 228 -10.43 -21.30 8.06
N MET A 229 -11.67 -20.82 8.23
CA MET A 229 -12.23 -19.76 7.41
C MET A 229 -11.48 -18.43 7.64
N VAL A 230 -11.13 -18.13 8.90
CA VAL A 230 -10.34 -16.94 9.25
C VAL A 230 -8.95 -17.01 8.60
N LEU A 231 -8.30 -18.19 8.66
CA LEU A 231 -7.01 -18.41 8.03
C LEU A 231 -7.07 -18.29 6.49
N LEU A 232 -8.14 -18.79 5.86
CA LEU A 232 -8.32 -18.66 4.42
C LEU A 232 -8.50 -17.19 3.99
N TYR A 233 -9.26 -16.40 4.75
CA TYR A 233 -9.39 -14.97 4.45
C TYR A 233 -8.13 -14.16 4.79
N PHE A 234 -7.40 -14.53 5.85
CA PHE A 234 -6.07 -13.95 6.09
C PHE A 234 -5.14 -14.23 4.89
N LEU A 235 -5.09 -15.48 4.40
CA LEU A 235 -4.30 -15.84 3.23
C LEU A 235 -4.82 -15.13 1.96
N ALA A 236 -6.11 -14.84 1.86
CA ALA A 236 -6.68 -14.09 0.75
C ALA A 236 -6.15 -12.64 0.70
N ILE A 237 -6.12 -11.96 1.85
CA ILE A 237 -5.52 -10.62 1.96
C ILE A 237 -4.01 -10.68 1.72
N PHE A 238 -3.32 -11.68 2.26
CA PHE A 238 -1.90 -11.91 2.04
C PHE A 238 -1.59 -12.07 0.54
N CYS A 239 -2.34 -12.90 -0.18
CA CYS A 239 -2.16 -13.09 -1.63
C CYS A 239 -2.51 -11.82 -2.41
N TYR A 240 -3.57 -11.10 -2.02
CA TYR A 240 -3.98 -9.88 -2.71
C TYR A 240 -2.89 -8.79 -2.61
N VAL A 241 -2.49 -8.42 -1.38
CA VAL A 241 -1.47 -7.38 -1.18
C VAL A 241 -0.12 -7.84 -1.74
N GLY A 242 0.19 -9.13 -1.61
CA GLY A 242 1.37 -9.71 -2.20
C GLY A 242 1.38 -9.60 -3.73
N THR A 243 0.25 -9.83 -4.40
CA THR A 243 0.11 -9.66 -5.86
C THR A 243 0.27 -8.20 -6.25
N GLU A 244 -0.45 -7.30 -5.58
CA GLU A 244 -0.42 -5.85 -5.81
C GLU A 244 1.01 -5.31 -5.71
N GLN A 245 1.68 -5.58 -4.59
CA GLN A 245 3.04 -5.12 -4.35
C GLN A 245 4.08 -5.89 -5.17
N GLY A 246 3.85 -7.18 -5.43
CA GLY A 246 4.68 -8.00 -6.29
C GLY A 246 4.70 -7.51 -7.74
N ILE A 247 3.60 -6.91 -8.22
CA ILE A 247 3.56 -6.25 -9.52
C ILE A 247 4.21 -4.86 -9.42
N ALA A 248 3.68 -4.00 -8.56
CA ALA A 248 4.08 -2.59 -8.49
C ALA A 248 5.59 -2.38 -8.26
N ASN A 249 6.22 -3.21 -7.41
CA ASN A 249 7.64 -3.08 -7.11
C ASN A 249 8.55 -3.59 -8.24
N TRP A 250 8.06 -4.48 -9.11
CA TRP A 250 8.90 -5.08 -10.15
C TRP A 250 8.64 -4.54 -11.57
N ILE A 251 7.58 -3.73 -11.81
CA ILE A 251 7.27 -3.17 -13.14
C ILE A 251 8.49 -2.48 -13.73
N SER A 252 9.11 -1.54 -13.00
CA SER A 252 10.20 -0.72 -13.53
C SER A 252 11.42 -1.56 -13.88
N GLN A 253 11.82 -2.47 -12.98
CA GLN A 253 12.94 -3.39 -13.18
C GLN A 253 12.66 -4.37 -14.31
N PHE A 254 11.43 -4.89 -14.42
CA PHE A 254 11.04 -5.79 -15.51
C PHE A 254 11.14 -5.10 -16.88
N LEU A 255 10.62 -3.88 -16.98
CA LEU A 255 10.65 -3.09 -18.21
C LEU A 255 12.08 -2.74 -18.62
N GLU A 256 12.96 -2.43 -17.67
CA GLU A 256 14.37 -2.18 -17.93
C GLU A 256 15.07 -3.45 -18.47
N VAL A 257 14.96 -4.57 -17.75
CA VAL A 257 15.71 -5.80 -18.06
C VAL A 257 15.26 -6.47 -19.36
N TYR A 258 13.95 -6.53 -19.62
CA TYR A 258 13.41 -7.29 -20.76
C TYR A 258 13.06 -6.44 -21.98
N HIS A 259 12.93 -5.11 -21.81
CA HIS A 259 12.50 -4.22 -22.89
C HIS A 259 13.42 -3.02 -23.10
N ASN A 260 14.51 -2.88 -22.34
CA ASN A 260 15.45 -1.75 -22.38
C ASN A 260 14.74 -0.39 -22.20
N ILE A 261 13.67 -0.34 -21.39
CA ILE A 261 12.91 0.85 -21.11
C ILE A 261 13.54 1.59 -19.93
N ASN A 262 13.71 2.93 -20.07
CA ASN A 262 14.27 3.74 -19.00
C ASN A 262 13.39 3.64 -17.73
N PRO A 263 13.93 3.13 -16.61
CA PRO A 263 13.16 2.89 -15.38
C PRO A 263 12.71 4.18 -14.71
N GLN A 264 13.50 5.24 -14.77
CA GLN A 264 13.24 6.52 -14.10
C GLN A 264 12.18 7.38 -14.81
N VAL A 265 11.97 7.18 -16.11
CA VAL A 265 10.99 7.94 -16.90
C VAL A 265 9.79 7.08 -17.23
N GLN A 266 9.95 6.13 -18.15
CA GLN A 266 8.82 5.35 -18.65
C GLN A 266 8.42 4.24 -17.67
N GLY A 267 9.39 3.64 -16.95
CA GLY A 267 9.12 2.68 -15.87
C GLY A 267 8.28 3.32 -14.75
N ALA A 268 8.74 4.45 -14.24
CA ALA A 268 8.01 5.20 -13.20
C ALA A 268 6.62 5.64 -13.69
N LYS A 269 6.49 6.10 -14.95
CA LYS A 269 5.18 6.44 -15.55
C LYS A 269 4.25 5.24 -15.63
N THR A 270 4.77 4.05 -15.93
CA THR A 270 3.96 2.82 -15.99
C THR A 270 3.44 2.43 -14.61
N ILE A 271 4.27 2.56 -13.56
CA ILE A 271 3.83 2.36 -12.17
C ILE A 271 2.78 3.41 -11.78
N SER A 272 2.98 4.67 -12.15
CA SER A 272 1.96 5.71 -11.95
C SER A 272 0.64 5.33 -12.61
N ASN A 273 0.67 4.92 -13.87
CA ASN A 273 -0.52 4.49 -14.59
C ASN A 273 -1.18 3.24 -13.96
N PHE A 274 -0.39 2.30 -13.42
CA PHE A 274 -0.91 1.15 -12.67
C PHE A 274 -1.76 1.60 -11.47
N TRP A 275 -1.24 2.51 -10.66
CA TRP A 275 -1.97 3.07 -9.51
C TRP A 275 -3.15 3.95 -9.93
N GLY A 276 -3.00 4.73 -11.00
CA GLY A 276 -4.08 5.55 -11.56
C GLY A 276 -5.25 4.70 -12.06
N MET A 277 -4.95 3.64 -12.82
CA MET A 277 -5.95 2.67 -13.28
C MET A 277 -6.60 1.91 -12.12
N MET A 278 -5.84 1.61 -11.08
CA MET A 278 -6.38 1.01 -9.86
C MET A 278 -7.35 1.95 -9.15
N THR A 279 -7.06 3.24 -9.08
CA THR A 279 -7.99 4.25 -8.55
C THR A 279 -9.27 4.33 -9.36
N LEU A 280 -9.17 4.35 -10.69
CA LEU A 280 -10.33 4.31 -11.58
C LEU A 280 -11.13 3.02 -11.42
N GLY A 281 -10.44 1.88 -11.32
CA GLY A 281 -11.07 0.58 -11.10
C GLY A 281 -11.84 0.52 -9.78
N THR A 282 -11.32 1.12 -8.71
CA THR A 282 -12.02 1.23 -7.42
C THR A 282 -13.32 2.02 -7.56
N LEU A 283 -13.30 3.16 -8.26
CA LEU A 283 -14.49 3.99 -8.47
C LEU A 283 -15.57 3.27 -9.28
N LEU A 284 -15.17 2.68 -10.39
CA LEU A 284 -16.10 1.93 -11.24
C LEU A 284 -16.60 0.66 -10.54
N GLY A 285 -15.74 0.01 -9.77
CA GLY A 285 -16.08 -1.16 -8.97
C GLY A 285 -17.15 -0.88 -7.92
N LEU A 286 -17.14 0.29 -7.29
CA LEU A 286 -18.20 0.71 -6.36
C LEU A 286 -19.57 0.76 -7.03
N VAL A 287 -19.61 1.21 -8.31
CA VAL A 287 -20.86 1.22 -9.09
C VAL A 287 -21.26 -0.21 -9.48
N LEU A 288 -20.29 -1.00 -9.96
CA LEU A 288 -20.52 -2.36 -10.43
C LEU A 288 -21.06 -3.29 -9.33
N LEU A 289 -20.50 -3.17 -8.11
CA LEU A 289 -20.90 -3.97 -6.95
C LEU A 289 -22.32 -3.69 -6.44
N LYS A 290 -22.99 -2.63 -6.92
CA LYS A 290 -24.42 -2.40 -6.65
C LYS A 290 -25.32 -3.31 -7.48
N PHE A 291 -24.85 -3.77 -8.66
CA PHE A 291 -25.64 -4.49 -9.64
C PHE A 291 -25.20 -5.95 -9.79
N ILE A 292 -23.96 -6.29 -9.45
CA ILE A 292 -23.39 -7.61 -9.68
C ILE A 292 -22.88 -8.20 -8.35
N ASP A 293 -23.13 -9.49 -8.15
CA ASP A 293 -22.63 -10.25 -7.01
C ASP A 293 -21.09 -10.13 -6.90
N SER A 294 -20.61 -9.79 -5.70
CA SER A 294 -19.19 -9.53 -5.44
C SER A 294 -18.28 -10.71 -5.79
N ARG A 295 -18.75 -11.96 -5.63
CA ARG A 295 -18.00 -13.17 -5.99
C ARG A 295 -17.82 -13.28 -7.51
N LYS A 296 -18.85 -12.94 -8.29
CA LYS A 296 -18.76 -12.92 -9.77
C LYS A 296 -17.76 -11.85 -10.25
N VAL A 297 -17.80 -10.66 -9.62
CA VAL A 297 -16.84 -9.59 -9.91
C VAL A 297 -15.42 -10.06 -9.58
N LEU A 298 -15.21 -10.73 -8.44
CA LEU A 298 -13.91 -11.25 -8.03
C LEU A 298 -13.37 -12.30 -9.02
N ILE A 299 -14.22 -13.26 -9.44
CA ILE A 299 -13.86 -14.28 -10.45
C ILE A 299 -13.44 -13.62 -11.75
N PHE A 300 -14.28 -12.73 -12.30
CA PHE A 300 -14.01 -12.05 -13.56
C PHE A 300 -12.72 -11.23 -13.49
N SER A 301 -12.56 -10.42 -12.45
CA SER A 301 -11.39 -9.58 -12.25
C SER A 301 -10.10 -10.41 -12.11
N SER A 302 -10.15 -11.53 -11.38
CA SER A 302 -9.00 -12.42 -11.22
C SER A 302 -8.60 -13.08 -12.54
N LEU A 303 -9.55 -13.56 -13.33
CA LEU A 303 -9.29 -14.16 -14.64
C LEU A 303 -8.64 -13.16 -15.61
N ILE A 304 -9.20 -11.96 -15.71
CA ILE A 304 -8.64 -10.91 -16.58
C ILE A 304 -7.26 -10.50 -16.09
N SER A 305 -7.04 -10.38 -14.77
CA SER A 305 -5.72 -10.05 -14.22
C SER A 305 -4.67 -11.11 -14.55
N ILE A 306 -5.02 -12.41 -14.50
CA ILE A 306 -4.10 -13.50 -14.91
C ILE A 306 -3.75 -13.37 -16.39
N ILE A 307 -4.75 -13.24 -17.26
CA ILE A 307 -4.54 -13.11 -18.72
C ILE A 307 -3.67 -11.89 -19.01
N THR A 308 -3.99 -10.75 -18.40
CA THR A 308 -3.27 -9.50 -18.63
C THR A 308 -1.84 -9.55 -18.08
N LEU A 309 -1.62 -10.24 -16.95
CA LEU A 309 -0.28 -10.48 -16.42
C LEU A 309 0.56 -11.32 -17.40
N LEU A 310 -0.01 -12.38 -17.97
CA LEU A 310 0.69 -13.18 -18.99
C LEU A 310 1.02 -12.34 -20.23
N VAL A 311 0.11 -11.47 -20.67
CA VAL A 311 0.38 -10.52 -21.77
C VAL A 311 1.50 -9.56 -21.39
N ALA A 312 1.53 -9.03 -20.17
CA ALA A 312 2.60 -8.15 -19.70
C ALA A 312 3.97 -8.85 -19.71
N LEU A 313 4.03 -10.12 -19.29
CA LEU A 313 5.26 -10.87 -19.14
C LEU A 313 5.81 -11.44 -20.47
N PHE A 314 4.95 -11.81 -21.41
CA PHE A 314 5.34 -12.48 -22.65
C PHE A 314 5.12 -11.63 -23.91
N GLY A 315 4.48 -10.49 -23.79
CA GLY A 315 4.20 -9.59 -24.89
C GLY A 315 5.37 -8.69 -25.30
N THR A 316 5.11 -7.84 -26.28
CA THR A 316 6.04 -6.79 -26.71
C THR A 316 6.14 -5.68 -25.67
N SER A 317 7.13 -4.78 -25.81
CA SER A 317 7.29 -3.63 -24.93
C SER A 317 6.02 -2.75 -24.85
N GLN A 318 5.34 -2.51 -25.98
CA GLN A 318 4.08 -1.76 -26.00
C GLN A 318 2.97 -2.50 -25.26
N GLN A 319 2.86 -3.82 -25.44
CA GLN A 319 1.89 -4.62 -24.72
C GLN A 319 2.14 -4.61 -23.22
N ALA A 320 3.38 -4.72 -22.77
CA ALA A 320 3.74 -4.65 -21.35
C ALA A 320 3.38 -3.28 -20.72
N LEU A 321 3.71 -2.17 -21.42
CA LEU A 321 3.38 -0.81 -20.97
C LEU A 321 1.88 -0.56 -20.79
N ILE A 322 1.03 -1.25 -21.53
CA ILE A 322 -0.44 -1.15 -21.45
C ILE A 322 -1.00 -2.19 -20.47
N ALA A 323 -0.47 -3.41 -20.49
CA ALA A 323 -1.00 -4.50 -19.69
C ALA A 323 -0.79 -4.28 -18.19
N PHE A 324 0.38 -3.80 -17.73
CA PHE A 324 0.59 -3.52 -16.30
C PHE A 324 -0.44 -2.53 -15.72
N PRO A 325 -0.72 -1.38 -16.32
CA PRO A 325 -1.82 -0.51 -15.88
C PRO A 325 -3.20 -1.19 -15.87
N ILE A 326 -3.51 -2.01 -16.88
CA ILE A 326 -4.79 -2.72 -16.95
C ILE A 326 -4.93 -3.72 -15.79
N ILE A 327 -3.86 -4.40 -15.37
CA ILE A 327 -3.91 -5.26 -14.19
C ILE A 327 -4.34 -4.44 -12.97
N GLY A 328 -3.77 -3.24 -12.77
CA GLY A 328 -4.16 -2.34 -11.69
C GLY A 328 -5.66 -2.08 -11.65
N PHE A 329 -6.27 -1.83 -12.80
CA PHE A 329 -7.73 -1.63 -12.91
C PHE A 329 -8.53 -2.84 -12.40
N PHE A 330 -8.16 -4.05 -12.79
CA PHE A 330 -8.93 -5.24 -12.43
C PHE A 330 -8.70 -5.70 -11.00
N ILE A 331 -7.50 -5.53 -10.41
CA ILE A 331 -7.27 -5.91 -9.01
C ILE A 331 -7.87 -4.92 -8.01
N ALA A 332 -8.26 -3.73 -8.45
CA ALA A 332 -8.68 -2.61 -7.61
C ALA A 332 -9.80 -2.92 -6.61
N THR A 333 -10.78 -3.74 -6.99
CA THR A 333 -11.93 -4.07 -6.13
C THR A 333 -11.70 -5.27 -5.23
N MET A 334 -10.63 -6.05 -5.46
CA MET A 334 -10.43 -7.33 -4.78
C MET A 334 -10.28 -7.16 -3.27
N TRP A 335 -9.55 -6.14 -2.80
CA TRP A 335 -9.41 -5.83 -1.38
C TRP A 335 -10.78 -5.69 -0.70
N SER A 336 -11.61 -4.80 -1.22
CA SER A 336 -12.91 -4.49 -0.63
C SER A 336 -13.85 -5.69 -0.66
N ILE A 337 -13.82 -6.49 -1.73
CA ILE A 337 -14.61 -7.71 -1.86
C ILE A 337 -14.16 -8.75 -0.83
N ILE A 338 -12.86 -9.00 -0.71
CA ILE A 338 -12.31 -9.99 0.23
C ILE A 338 -12.64 -9.60 1.67
N ILE A 339 -12.42 -8.33 2.07
CA ILE A 339 -12.77 -7.84 3.40
C ILE A 339 -14.26 -7.98 3.68
N SER A 340 -15.11 -7.60 2.73
CA SER A 340 -16.57 -7.72 2.87
C SER A 340 -17.01 -9.16 3.04
N LEU A 341 -16.51 -10.08 2.21
CA LEU A 341 -16.81 -11.52 2.32
C LEU A 341 -16.31 -12.10 3.64
N ALA A 342 -15.11 -11.69 4.08
CA ALA A 342 -14.54 -12.14 5.34
C ALA A 342 -15.41 -11.73 6.53
N LEU A 343 -15.69 -10.44 6.67
CA LEU A 343 -16.46 -9.91 7.80
C LEU A 343 -17.89 -10.45 7.81
N ASN A 344 -18.49 -10.68 6.65
CA ASN A 344 -19.81 -11.30 6.53
C ASN A 344 -19.81 -12.83 6.77
N SER A 345 -18.66 -13.44 7.02
CA SER A 345 -18.53 -14.88 7.30
C SER A 345 -18.38 -15.21 8.79
N VAL A 346 -18.36 -14.19 9.67
CA VAL A 346 -18.32 -14.34 11.13
C VAL A 346 -19.48 -13.60 11.75
N LEU A 347 -19.97 -14.09 12.90
CA LEU A 347 -21.09 -13.46 13.63
C LEU A 347 -20.62 -12.39 14.59
N ASP A 348 -19.47 -12.60 15.24
CA ASP A 348 -18.95 -11.79 16.34
C ASP A 348 -17.46 -11.50 16.18
N ASN A 349 -16.93 -10.62 17.04
CA ASN A 349 -15.50 -10.29 17.13
C ASN A 349 -14.93 -9.61 15.87
N HIS A 350 -15.74 -8.79 15.17
CA HIS A 350 -15.37 -8.12 13.94
C HIS A 350 -14.11 -7.24 14.10
N GLY A 351 -13.90 -6.60 15.27
CA GLY A 351 -12.70 -5.81 15.57
C GLY A 351 -11.43 -6.65 15.56
N SER A 352 -11.43 -7.78 16.29
CA SER A 352 -10.29 -8.72 16.33
C SER A 352 -10.04 -9.37 14.96
N PHE A 353 -11.12 -9.74 14.27
CA PHE A 353 -10.98 -10.32 12.93
C PHE A 353 -10.44 -9.33 11.90
N SER A 354 -10.90 -8.07 11.93
CA SER A 354 -10.33 -7.01 11.10
C SER A 354 -8.85 -6.82 11.39
N GLY A 355 -8.42 -6.85 12.66
CA GLY A 355 -7.01 -6.79 13.03
C GLY A 355 -6.19 -7.93 12.40
N ILE A 356 -6.71 -9.17 12.42
CA ILE A 356 -6.08 -10.33 11.78
C ILE A 356 -6.00 -10.13 10.25
N LEU A 357 -7.07 -9.63 9.61
CA LEU A 357 -7.07 -9.38 8.17
C LEU A 357 -6.04 -8.31 7.79
N VAL A 358 -5.94 -7.23 8.56
CA VAL A 358 -4.95 -6.16 8.30
C VAL A 358 -3.51 -6.67 8.46
N THR A 359 -3.23 -7.62 9.38
CA THR A 359 -1.91 -8.26 9.41
C THR A 359 -1.57 -9.02 8.12
N GLY A 360 -2.59 -9.44 7.35
CA GLY A 360 -2.41 -10.04 6.01
C GLY A 360 -1.69 -9.12 5.00
N ILE A 361 -1.63 -7.80 5.25
CA ILE A 361 -0.82 -6.84 4.46
C ILE A 361 0.66 -7.26 4.40
N ILE A 362 1.13 -8.06 5.36
CA ILE A 362 2.47 -8.67 5.35
C ILE A 362 2.74 -9.48 4.06
N GLY A 363 1.73 -9.87 3.30
CA GLY A 363 1.88 -10.46 1.97
C GLY A 363 2.69 -9.59 1.02
N GLY A 364 2.59 -8.25 1.17
CA GLY A 364 3.42 -7.27 0.46
C GLY A 364 4.92 -7.35 0.79
N ALA A 365 5.29 -8.01 1.91
CA ALA A 365 6.66 -8.33 2.23
C ALA A 365 7.10 -9.64 1.57
N PHE A 366 6.35 -10.71 1.80
CA PHE A 366 6.79 -12.07 1.44
C PHE A 366 6.66 -12.38 -0.04
N ILE A 367 5.61 -11.93 -0.72
CA ILE A 367 5.41 -12.28 -2.14
C ILE A 367 6.46 -11.60 -3.04
N PRO A 368 6.77 -10.29 -2.92
CA PRO A 368 7.88 -9.71 -3.66
C PRO A 368 9.24 -10.38 -3.37
N LEU A 369 9.46 -10.85 -2.12
CA LEU A 369 10.66 -11.58 -1.74
C LEU A 369 10.75 -12.93 -2.47
N VAL A 370 9.65 -13.68 -2.56
CA VAL A 370 9.58 -14.94 -3.33
C VAL A 370 9.83 -14.66 -4.82
N VAL A 371 9.20 -13.60 -5.38
CA VAL A 371 9.43 -13.19 -6.78
C VAL A 371 10.90 -12.89 -7.04
N GLY A 372 11.56 -12.13 -6.16
CA GLY A 372 12.97 -11.80 -6.30
C GLY A 372 13.89 -13.02 -6.13
N ALA A 373 13.59 -13.92 -5.19
CA ALA A 373 14.35 -15.13 -4.95
C ALA A 373 14.28 -16.11 -6.17
N ILE A 374 13.09 -16.30 -6.73
CA ILE A 374 12.92 -17.07 -7.97
C ILE A 374 13.60 -16.33 -9.12
N GLY A 375 13.48 -15.00 -9.14
CA GLY A 375 14.08 -14.15 -10.16
C GLY A 375 15.60 -14.26 -10.24
N ASP A 376 16.29 -14.36 -9.10
CA ASP A 376 17.75 -14.58 -9.07
C ASP A 376 18.17 -15.92 -9.71
N SER A 377 17.36 -16.96 -9.55
CA SER A 377 17.69 -18.31 -10.02
C SER A 377 17.24 -18.56 -11.46
N PHE A 378 16.10 -18.01 -11.87
CA PHE A 378 15.42 -18.35 -13.13
C PHE A 378 15.01 -17.12 -13.97
N GLY A 379 15.46 -15.93 -13.57
CA GLY A 379 15.10 -14.65 -14.20
C GLY A 379 13.79 -14.05 -13.65
N LEU A 380 13.72 -12.70 -13.64
CA LEU A 380 12.62 -11.95 -13.04
C LEU A 380 11.24 -12.30 -13.65
N LYS A 381 11.19 -12.60 -14.95
CA LYS A 381 9.97 -13.07 -15.64
C LYS A 381 9.39 -14.31 -14.97
N THR A 382 10.22 -15.30 -14.66
CA THR A 382 9.82 -16.54 -13.96
C THR A 382 9.39 -16.24 -12.53
N GLY A 383 10.11 -15.33 -11.84
CA GLY A 383 9.71 -14.85 -10.52
C GLY A 383 8.32 -14.24 -10.54
N MET A 384 8.02 -13.36 -11.48
CA MET A 384 6.71 -12.72 -11.61
C MET A 384 5.59 -13.70 -12.00
N LEU A 385 5.89 -14.84 -12.67
CA LEU A 385 4.89 -15.88 -12.90
C LEU A 385 4.34 -16.50 -11.62
N PHE A 386 5.07 -16.43 -10.50
CA PHE A 386 4.56 -16.85 -9.20
C PHE A 386 3.28 -16.10 -8.79
N LEU A 387 3.10 -14.86 -9.28
CA LEU A 387 1.89 -14.07 -9.03
C LEU A 387 0.63 -14.67 -9.65
N VAL A 388 0.76 -15.54 -10.65
CA VAL A 388 -0.38 -16.32 -11.17
C VAL A 388 -0.94 -17.25 -10.09
N ILE A 389 -0.08 -17.85 -9.24
CA ILE A 389 -0.50 -18.73 -8.15
C ILE A 389 -1.31 -17.94 -7.12
N THR A 390 -0.86 -16.74 -6.75
CA THR A 390 -1.60 -15.88 -5.81
C THR A 390 -2.94 -15.42 -6.39
N LEU A 391 -2.99 -15.07 -7.68
CA LEU A 391 -4.22 -14.72 -8.39
C LEU A 391 -5.19 -15.92 -8.52
N LEU A 392 -4.69 -17.14 -8.74
CA LEU A 392 -5.51 -18.35 -8.74
C LEU A 392 -6.10 -18.64 -7.36
N PHE A 393 -5.35 -18.38 -6.29
CA PHE A 393 -5.90 -18.48 -4.94
C PHE A 393 -7.02 -17.45 -4.72
N ILE A 394 -6.83 -16.19 -5.15
CA ILE A 394 -7.87 -15.15 -5.08
C ILE A 394 -9.09 -15.53 -5.91
N LEU A 395 -8.89 -16.06 -7.10
CA LEU A 395 -9.96 -16.60 -7.95
C LEU A 395 -10.78 -17.66 -7.23
N SER A 396 -10.11 -18.57 -6.49
CA SER A 396 -10.78 -19.66 -5.77
C SER A 396 -11.78 -19.16 -4.72
N ILE A 397 -11.59 -17.96 -4.16
CA ILE A 397 -12.48 -17.36 -3.16
C ILE A 397 -13.90 -17.22 -3.72
N GLY A 398 -14.03 -16.87 -5.01
CA GLY A 398 -15.33 -16.75 -5.67
C GLY A 398 -16.17 -18.04 -5.65
N PHE A 399 -15.54 -19.21 -5.44
CA PHE A 399 -16.20 -20.50 -5.42
C PHE A 399 -16.48 -21.01 -4.00
N TRP A 400 -15.56 -20.85 -3.05
CA TRP A 400 -15.71 -21.39 -1.70
C TRP A 400 -16.27 -20.40 -0.67
N ALA A 401 -16.22 -19.08 -0.93
CA ALA A 401 -16.74 -18.09 0.00
C ALA A 401 -18.27 -18.23 0.18
N LYS A 402 -18.69 -18.42 1.43
CA LYS A 402 -20.11 -18.58 1.83
C LYS A 402 -20.41 -17.56 2.93
N PRO A 403 -20.64 -16.27 2.59
CA PRO A 403 -20.98 -15.28 3.59
C PRO A 403 -22.35 -15.60 4.21
N LEU A 404 -22.49 -15.40 5.52
CA LEU A 404 -23.74 -15.57 6.28
C LEU A 404 -24.79 -14.52 5.86
N ILE A 405 -24.33 -13.34 5.49
CA ILE A 405 -25.13 -12.24 4.98
C ILE A 405 -24.83 -12.10 3.48
N ASN A 406 -25.74 -12.48 2.64
CA ASN A 406 -25.63 -12.22 1.21
C ASN A 406 -25.94 -10.75 0.95
N ASN A 407 -25.04 -10.04 0.27
CA ASN A 407 -25.35 -8.76 -0.36
C ASN A 407 -26.38 -9.07 -1.47
N LYS A 408 -27.66 -8.98 -1.12
CA LYS A 408 -28.70 -9.00 -2.14
C LYS A 408 -28.50 -7.74 -2.97
N THR A 409 -28.16 -7.93 -4.23
CA THR A 409 -28.34 -6.90 -5.26
C THR A 409 -29.82 -6.55 -5.27
N SER A 410 -30.17 -5.34 -4.86
CA SER A 410 -31.54 -4.79 -4.92
C SER A 410 -31.94 -4.57 -6.35
#